data_c00aaad8cc0869f2ac6f1550c427f0bd
#
_entry.id   c00aaad8cc0869f2ac6f1550c427f0bd
#
_cell.length_a   1.000
_cell.length_b   1.000
_cell.length_c   1.000
_cell.angle_alpha   90.00
_cell.angle_beta   90.00
_cell.angle_gamma   90.00
#
_symmetry.space_group_name_H-M   'P 1'
#
loop_
_entity.id
_entity.type
_entity.pdbx_description
1 polymer ?
#
loop_
_entity_poly.entity_id
_entity_poly.type
_entity_poly.pdbx_seq_one_letter_code
_entity_poly.pdbx_strand_id
1 'polypeptide(L)'
;MKNIRYLLFTLLIVSCSKDESTVDRKSVLETALGVEASTSPFGGDELFYADVVYGSGSRNQLDIILPQSADPKGVVLFFHGGGFTAGSKEDAYEAILAQTMKNILAQNIAIVSANYTLLITSGNQGVISALEDGSDVINYIQSQLSTLNIPANKMVLAGVSAGAGIAQWNGFREVTNGQVQGVVALAAQSSYDLYEWENVFEGFSLDAVRQLSSILQTLFFQFYGGSEPTQAELDVLDYRDFMDANDPPVYLFNTAGTELINASGQLDIDVLYHSILHTDYLRLKAIEVDQEFSGASQESPDAFVIRVLN
;
A
#
# COMPACT_ATOMS: atom_id res chain seq x y z
N MET A 1 -25.23 -89.35 -7.14
CA MET A 1 -25.36 -88.31 -6.14
C MET A 1 -24.02 -87.54 -6.16
N LYS A 2 -23.95 -86.37 -6.78
CA LYS A 2 -22.72 -85.56 -6.90
C LYS A 2 -22.77 -84.44 -5.87
N ASN A 3 -21.83 -84.43 -4.92
CA ASN A 3 -21.70 -83.40 -3.95
C ASN A 3 -20.92 -82.25 -4.54
N ILE A 4 -21.58 -81.07 -4.70
CA ILE A 4 -20.98 -79.80 -5.08
C ILE A 4 -20.58 -79.10 -3.77
N ARG A 5 -19.26 -78.90 -3.57
CA ARG A 5 -18.68 -78.06 -2.49
C ARG A 5 -18.60 -76.62 -3.00
N TYR A 6 -19.35 -75.70 -2.42
CA TYR A 6 -19.17 -74.28 -2.63
C TYR A 6 -17.99 -73.75 -1.81
N LEU A 7 -17.02 -73.24 -2.52
CA LEU A 7 -15.86 -72.54 -1.92
C LEU A 7 -16.22 -71.05 -1.79
N LEU A 8 -16.43 -70.60 -0.57
CA LEU A 8 -16.68 -69.18 -0.28
C LEU A 8 -15.34 -68.45 -0.32
N PHE A 9 -15.13 -67.57 -1.33
CA PHE A 9 -13.99 -66.65 -1.41
C PHE A 9 -14.36 -65.38 -0.65
N THR A 10 -13.80 -65.18 0.55
CA THR A 10 -13.94 -63.94 1.30
C THR A 10 -12.91 -62.94 0.77
N LEU A 11 -13.41 -61.96 0.01
CA LEU A 11 -12.59 -60.82 -0.43
C LEU A 11 -12.37 -59.89 0.76
N LEU A 12 -11.17 -59.89 1.34
CA LEU A 12 -10.74 -58.85 2.28
C LEU A 12 -10.41 -57.58 1.48
N ILE A 13 -11.34 -56.62 1.52
CA ILE A 13 -11.09 -55.27 1.04
C ILE A 13 -10.24 -54.59 2.13
N VAL A 14 -8.91 -54.50 1.92
CA VAL A 14 -8.07 -53.63 2.68
C VAL A 14 -8.31 -52.20 2.17
N SER A 15 -9.16 -51.51 2.89
CA SER A 15 -9.30 -50.05 2.71
C SER A 15 -8.01 -49.40 3.26
N CYS A 16 -7.08 -49.08 2.38
CA CYS A 16 -6.06 -48.07 2.68
C CYS A 16 -6.76 -46.72 2.83
N SER A 17 -7.08 -46.32 4.04
CA SER A 17 -7.27 -44.89 4.35
C SER A 17 -5.91 -44.24 4.17
N LYS A 18 -5.71 -43.55 3.06
CA LYS A 18 -4.69 -42.48 3.03
C LYS A 18 -5.18 -41.48 4.04
N ASP A 19 -4.59 -41.46 5.23
CA ASP A 19 -4.48 -40.26 6.03
C ASP A 19 -3.57 -39.30 5.26
N GLU A 20 -4.13 -38.60 4.27
CA GLU A 20 -3.59 -37.33 3.86
C GLU A 20 -3.78 -36.43 5.09
N SER A 21 -2.73 -36.26 5.88
CA SER A 21 -2.67 -35.18 6.85
C SER A 21 -2.84 -33.90 6.04
N THR A 22 -4.05 -33.35 6.05
CA THR A 22 -4.30 -32.00 5.55
C THR A 22 -3.47 -31.09 6.43
N VAL A 23 -2.29 -30.70 5.92
CA VAL A 23 -1.44 -29.74 6.62
C VAL A 23 -2.31 -28.50 6.79
N ASP A 24 -2.55 -28.12 8.01
CA ASP A 24 -3.39 -26.98 8.34
C ASP A 24 -2.74 -25.72 7.72
N ARG A 25 -3.47 -25.03 6.85
CA ARG A 25 -3.03 -23.80 6.17
C ARG A 25 -2.44 -22.80 7.16
N LYS A 26 -3.06 -22.66 8.32
CA LYS A 26 -2.59 -21.76 9.38
C LYS A 26 -1.17 -22.12 9.83
N SER A 27 -0.91 -23.39 10.13
CA SER A 27 0.40 -23.88 10.58
C SER A 27 1.50 -23.69 9.53
N VAL A 28 1.17 -23.85 8.23
CA VAL A 28 2.10 -23.59 7.13
C VAL A 28 2.48 -22.12 7.09
N LEU A 29 1.49 -21.24 7.19
CA LEU A 29 1.71 -19.79 7.15
C LEU A 29 2.48 -19.30 8.38
N GLU A 30 2.17 -19.79 9.58
CA GLU A 30 2.92 -19.47 10.81
C GLU A 30 4.40 -19.83 10.68
N THR A 31 4.68 -20.99 10.11
CA THR A 31 6.06 -21.42 9.85
C THR A 31 6.77 -20.55 8.83
N ALA A 32 6.10 -20.22 7.74
CA ALA A 32 6.69 -19.46 6.64
C ALA A 32 6.87 -17.97 6.98
N LEU A 33 5.93 -17.38 7.71
CA LEU A 33 5.97 -15.96 8.11
C LEU A 33 6.77 -15.73 9.40
N GLY A 34 7.05 -16.81 10.17
CA GLY A 34 7.79 -16.74 11.43
C GLY A 34 7.03 -16.09 12.60
N VAL A 35 5.69 -15.99 12.49
CA VAL A 35 4.82 -15.41 13.49
C VAL A 35 3.56 -16.27 13.68
N GLU A 36 3.00 -16.30 14.87
CA GLU A 36 1.72 -16.98 15.14
C GLU A 36 0.53 -16.12 14.70
N ALA A 37 -0.55 -16.76 14.24
CA ALA A 37 -1.77 -16.06 13.90
C ALA A 37 -2.42 -15.47 15.16
N SER A 38 -2.83 -14.22 15.07
CA SER A 38 -3.45 -13.42 16.11
C SER A 38 -4.95 -13.23 15.86
N THR A 39 -5.65 -12.61 16.81
CA THR A 39 -7.06 -12.22 16.63
C THR A 39 -7.16 -11.08 15.61
N SER A 40 -8.04 -11.25 14.61
CA SER A 40 -8.27 -10.23 13.59
C SER A 40 -8.70 -8.89 14.21
N PRO A 41 -8.12 -7.77 13.78
CA PRO A 41 -8.53 -6.44 14.24
C PRO A 41 -9.96 -6.08 13.78
N PHE A 42 -10.50 -6.81 12.80
CA PHE A 42 -11.87 -6.62 12.31
C PHE A 42 -12.91 -7.48 13.05
N GLY A 43 -12.48 -8.38 13.95
CA GLY A 43 -13.36 -9.21 14.77
C GLY A 43 -14.06 -10.34 14.01
N GLY A 44 -13.57 -10.67 12.81
CA GLY A 44 -14.03 -11.80 12.00
C GLY A 44 -13.11 -13.02 12.10
N ASP A 45 -13.30 -13.97 11.18
CA ASP A 45 -12.57 -15.23 11.13
C ASP A 45 -11.35 -15.17 10.19
N GLU A 46 -10.91 -13.99 9.80
CA GLU A 46 -9.74 -13.79 8.94
C GLU A 46 -8.48 -14.31 9.62
N LEU A 47 -7.55 -14.86 8.84
CA LEU A 47 -6.22 -15.19 9.34
C LEU A 47 -5.40 -13.90 9.42
N PHE A 48 -5.00 -13.54 10.63
CA PHE A 48 -4.26 -12.31 10.90
C PHE A 48 -2.87 -12.62 11.45
N TYR A 49 -1.84 -12.14 10.77
CA TYR A 49 -0.43 -12.27 11.11
C TYR A 49 0.14 -10.88 11.35
N ALA A 50 0.35 -10.55 12.63
CA ALA A 50 0.88 -9.25 13.04
C ALA A 50 2.41 -9.26 13.08
N ASP A 51 3.02 -8.09 12.86
CA ASP A 51 4.45 -7.82 13.04
C ASP A 51 5.39 -8.73 12.23
N VAL A 52 4.96 -9.14 11.03
CA VAL A 52 5.80 -9.88 10.09
C VAL A 52 6.95 -8.97 9.64
N VAL A 53 8.18 -9.41 9.85
CA VAL A 53 9.39 -8.64 9.53
C VAL A 53 9.70 -8.76 8.03
N TYR A 54 9.78 -7.63 7.33
CA TYR A 54 10.12 -7.58 5.90
C TYR A 54 11.52 -7.02 5.60
N GLY A 55 12.17 -6.41 6.59
CA GLY A 55 13.49 -5.79 6.44
C GLY A 55 14.25 -5.69 7.75
N SER A 56 15.40 -5.04 7.77
CA SER A 56 16.29 -4.96 8.93
C SER A 56 16.07 -3.72 9.81
N GLY A 57 15.29 -2.74 9.36
CA GLY A 57 14.97 -1.54 10.12
C GLY A 57 14.02 -1.84 11.28
N SER A 58 14.07 -1.06 12.33
CA SER A 58 13.24 -1.24 13.52
C SER A 58 11.73 -1.09 13.25
N ARG A 59 11.36 -0.44 12.14
CA ARG A 59 9.98 -0.29 11.68
C ARG A 59 9.63 -1.16 10.47
N ASN A 60 10.56 -1.97 9.96
CA ASN A 60 10.31 -2.84 8.81
C ASN A 60 9.45 -4.05 9.20
N GLN A 61 8.24 -3.78 9.64
CA GLN A 61 7.20 -4.73 10.02
C GLN A 61 5.90 -4.43 9.29
N LEU A 62 5.18 -5.48 8.92
CA LEU A 62 3.88 -5.40 8.30
C LEU A 62 2.91 -6.41 8.92
N ASP A 63 1.62 -6.15 8.73
CA ASP A 63 0.56 -7.07 9.10
C ASP A 63 -0.04 -7.67 7.83
N ILE A 64 -0.39 -8.96 7.88
CA ILE A 64 -1.04 -9.68 6.78
C ILE A 64 -2.41 -10.17 7.24
N ILE A 65 -3.46 -9.82 6.51
CA ILE A 65 -4.82 -10.30 6.74
C ILE A 65 -5.28 -11.08 5.50
N LEU A 66 -5.57 -12.36 5.71
CA LEU A 66 -6.03 -13.26 4.64
C LEU A 66 -7.48 -13.67 4.88
N PRO A 67 -8.31 -13.80 3.82
CA PRO A 67 -9.62 -14.44 3.95
C PRO A 67 -9.44 -15.88 4.43
N GLN A 68 -10.27 -16.33 5.38
CA GLN A 68 -10.13 -17.65 5.99
C GLN A 68 -10.54 -18.78 5.05
N SER A 69 -11.65 -18.60 4.35
CA SER A 69 -12.37 -19.67 3.66
C SER A 69 -12.01 -19.84 2.19
N ALA A 70 -11.16 -18.98 1.62
CA ALA A 70 -10.80 -19.01 0.21
C ALA A 70 -9.38 -18.50 -0.01
N ASP A 71 -8.77 -18.93 -1.12
CA ASP A 71 -7.52 -18.33 -1.57
C ASP A 71 -7.76 -16.88 -2.02
N PRO A 72 -6.85 -15.96 -1.70
CA PRO A 72 -6.97 -14.57 -2.12
C PRO A 72 -6.95 -14.42 -3.64
N LYS A 73 -7.81 -13.57 -4.18
CA LYS A 73 -7.81 -13.18 -5.61
C LYS A 73 -6.72 -12.18 -5.95
N GLY A 74 -6.15 -11.53 -4.97
CA GLY A 74 -5.12 -10.52 -5.06
C GLY A 74 -4.81 -9.95 -3.68
N VAL A 75 -4.00 -8.90 -3.63
CA VAL A 75 -3.58 -8.25 -2.40
C VAL A 75 -3.54 -6.73 -2.54
N VAL A 76 -3.96 -6.04 -1.48
CA VAL A 76 -3.73 -4.60 -1.30
C VAL A 76 -2.57 -4.40 -0.34
N LEU A 77 -1.55 -3.65 -0.74
CA LEU A 77 -0.48 -3.17 0.13
C LEU A 77 -0.82 -1.74 0.55
N PHE A 78 -1.09 -1.56 1.83
CA PHE A 78 -1.49 -0.27 2.39
C PHE A 78 -0.35 0.39 3.17
N PHE A 79 -0.13 1.68 2.91
CA PHE A 79 0.84 2.54 3.57
C PHE A 79 0.09 3.66 4.31
N HIS A 80 0.36 3.81 5.61
CA HIS A 80 -0.31 4.77 6.47
C HIS A 80 0.10 6.23 6.17
N GLY A 81 -0.68 7.18 6.67
CA GLY A 81 -0.36 8.61 6.64
C GLY A 81 0.59 9.04 7.77
N GLY A 82 0.59 10.35 8.07
CA GLY A 82 1.32 10.91 9.21
C GLY A 82 2.56 11.73 8.85
N GLY A 83 2.66 12.23 7.61
CA GLY A 83 3.71 13.16 7.18
C GLY A 83 5.13 12.61 7.33
N PHE A 84 5.30 11.29 7.25
CA PHE A 84 6.58 10.59 7.51
C PHE A 84 7.14 10.79 8.93
N THR A 85 6.39 11.37 9.85
CA THR A 85 6.84 11.64 11.22
C THR A 85 6.05 10.87 12.27
N ALA A 86 4.89 10.34 11.91
CA ALA A 86 3.96 9.61 12.78
C ALA A 86 3.19 8.56 11.99
N GLY A 87 2.26 7.87 12.65
CA GLY A 87 1.41 6.83 12.08
C GLY A 87 2.00 5.43 12.19
N SER A 88 1.16 4.45 11.92
CA SER A 88 1.54 3.05 11.97
C SER A 88 0.62 2.17 11.09
N LYS A 89 1.03 0.93 10.87
CA LYS A 89 0.26 -0.07 10.10
C LYS A 89 -1.13 -0.32 10.68
N GLU A 90 -1.34 -0.06 11.97
CA GLU A 90 -2.63 -0.20 12.65
C GLU A 90 -3.65 0.85 12.17
N ASP A 91 -3.24 1.94 11.56
CA ASP A 91 -4.14 2.97 11.02
C ASP A 91 -5.12 2.40 9.97
N ALA A 92 -4.75 1.28 9.29
CA ALA A 92 -5.62 0.55 8.38
C ALA A 92 -6.89 0.00 9.06
N TYR A 93 -6.86 -0.20 10.37
CA TYR A 93 -7.93 -0.81 11.16
C TYR A 93 -8.81 0.22 11.86
N GLU A 94 -8.45 1.49 11.80
CA GLU A 94 -9.23 2.57 12.40
C GLU A 94 -10.55 2.83 11.66
N ALA A 95 -11.51 3.42 12.36
CA ALA A 95 -12.90 3.52 11.93
C ALA A 95 -13.09 4.08 10.51
N ILE A 96 -12.23 5.01 10.09
CA ILE A 96 -12.33 5.67 8.79
C ILE A 96 -12.02 4.72 7.62
N LEU A 97 -11.03 3.83 7.78
CA LEU A 97 -10.58 2.89 6.75
C LEU A 97 -11.15 1.48 6.95
N ALA A 98 -11.51 1.13 8.18
CA ALA A 98 -11.94 -0.22 8.55
C ALA A 98 -13.07 -0.77 7.66
N GLN A 99 -14.05 0.05 7.28
CA GLN A 99 -15.15 -0.41 6.43
C GLN A 99 -14.67 -0.70 5.01
N THR A 100 -13.83 0.15 4.44
CA THR A 100 -13.21 -0.06 3.13
C THR A 100 -12.39 -1.36 3.12
N MET A 101 -11.57 -1.59 4.13
CA MET A 101 -10.76 -2.81 4.28
C MET A 101 -11.65 -4.06 4.42
N LYS A 102 -12.71 -3.99 5.22
CA LYS A 102 -13.68 -5.09 5.33
C LYS A 102 -14.37 -5.41 3.99
N ASN A 103 -14.74 -4.39 3.22
CA ASN A 103 -15.35 -4.58 1.90
C ASN A 103 -14.39 -5.30 0.95
N ILE A 104 -13.10 -4.95 0.97
CA ILE A 104 -12.04 -5.58 0.18
C ILE A 104 -11.87 -7.06 0.60
N LEU A 105 -11.72 -7.33 1.90
CA LEU A 105 -11.61 -8.69 2.43
C LEU A 105 -12.82 -9.57 2.08
N ALA A 106 -14.03 -9.01 2.11
CA ALA A 106 -15.26 -9.72 1.74
C ALA A 106 -15.29 -10.19 0.27
N GLN A 107 -14.42 -9.63 -0.59
CA GLN A 107 -14.23 -10.07 -1.97
C GLN A 107 -13.11 -11.10 -2.15
N ASN A 108 -12.58 -11.64 -1.06
CA ASN A 108 -11.42 -12.53 -1.01
C ASN A 108 -10.13 -11.87 -1.51
N ILE A 109 -9.94 -10.60 -1.21
CA ILE A 109 -8.69 -9.87 -1.49
C ILE A 109 -7.95 -9.73 -0.16
N ALA A 110 -6.69 -10.13 -0.12
CA ALA A 110 -5.83 -9.99 1.05
C ALA A 110 -5.46 -8.53 1.32
N ILE A 111 -5.16 -8.22 2.57
CA ILE A 111 -4.64 -6.90 2.95
C ILE A 111 -3.29 -7.08 3.63
N VAL A 112 -2.35 -6.25 3.23
CA VAL A 112 -1.07 -6.06 3.90
C VAL A 112 -1.00 -4.61 4.32
N SER A 113 -0.79 -4.33 5.60
CA SER A 113 -0.57 -2.98 6.10
C SER A 113 0.85 -2.87 6.63
N ALA A 114 1.62 -1.90 6.14
CA ALA A 114 3.05 -1.81 6.39
C ALA A 114 3.44 -0.54 7.17
N ASN A 115 4.31 -0.72 8.15
CA ASN A 115 5.14 0.35 8.68
C ASN A 115 6.30 0.63 7.72
N TYR A 116 6.82 1.83 7.78
CA TYR A 116 7.99 2.29 7.03
C TYR A 116 8.84 3.24 7.90
N THR A 117 10.07 3.51 7.49
CA THR A 117 11.00 4.42 8.18
C THR A 117 10.45 5.84 8.26
N LEU A 118 10.40 6.39 9.46
CA LEU A 118 9.99 7.78 9.69
C LEU A 118 11.21 8.72 9.67
N LEU A 119 11.01 9.99 9.31
CA LEU A 119 12.04 11.03 9.27
C LEU A 119 12.72 11.26 10.62
N ILE A 120 12.04 10.90 11.71
CA ILE A 120 12.57 10.98 13.09
C ILE A 120 13.47 9.78 13.45
N THR A 121 13.53 8.76 12.60
CA THR A 121 14.37 7.57 12.85
C THR A 121 15.84 7.93 12.65
N SER A 122 16.67 7.56 13.59
CA SER A 122 18.13 7.82 13.50
C SER A 122 18.74 7.12 12.28
N GLY A 123 19.52 7.86 11.50
CA GLY A 123 20.19 7.34 10.32
C GLY A 123 19.32 7.23 9.07
N ASN A 124 18.08 7.78 9.08
CA ASN A 124 17.30 7.90 7.85
C ASN A 124 17.97 8.83 6.84
N GLN A 125 17.64 8.65 5.56
CA GLN A 125 18.15 9.47 4.45
C GLN A 125 17.06 10.42 3.90
N GLY A 126 16.13 10.84 4.74
CA GLY A 126 14.97 11.62 4.32
C GLY A 126 13.82 10.73 3.82
N VAL A 127 12.93 11.35 3.05
CA VAL A 127 11.73 10.69 2.49
C VAL A 127 12.07 9.47 1.65
N ILE A 128 13.23 9.46 0.99
CA ILE A 128 13.66 8.34 0.14
C ILE A 128 13.71 7.01 0.93
N SER A 129 14.08 7.03 2.21
CA SER A 129 14.08 5.82 3.04
C SER A 129 12.68 5.18 3.14
N ALA A 130 11.64 5.99 3.28
CA ALA A 130 10.28 5.49 3.34
C ALA A 130 9.78 4.98 1.97
N LEU A 131 10.20 5.63 0.88
CA LEU A 131 9.86 5.21 -0.48
C LEU A 131 10.50 3.86 -0.83
N GLU A 132 11.76 3.67 -0.45
CA GLU A 132 12.52 2.42 -0.61
C GLU A 132 11.94 1.30 0.28
N ASP A 133 11.53 1.60 1.52
CA ASP A 133 10.80 0.64 2.35
C ASP A 133 9.52 0.14 1.66
N GLY A 134 8.83 1.02 0.92
CA GLY A 134 7.70 0.62 0.06
C GLY A 134 8.10 -0.39 -1.00
N SER A 135 9.26 -0.21 -1.65
CA SER A 135 9.81 -1.19 -2.61
C SER A 135 10.14 -2.52 -1.91
N ASP A 136 10.69 -2.47 -0.71
CA ASP A 136 11.03 -3.67 0.07
C ASP A 136 9.77 -4.45 0.49
N VAL A 137 8.68 -3.76 0.86
CA VAL A 137 7.36 -4.39 1.12
C VAL A 137 6.85 -5.11 -0.13
N ILE A 138 6.91 -4.45 -1.30
CA ILE A 138 6.50 -5.04 -2.57
C ILE A 138 7.31 -6.30 -2.86
N ASN A 139 8.64 -6.23 -2.78
CA ASN A 139 9.55 -7.34 -3.02
C ASN A 139 9.31 -8.49 -2.03
N TYR A 140 9.12 -8.17 -0.75
CA TYR A 140 8.82 -9.16 0.27
C TYR A 140 7.51 -9.92 -0.06
N ILE A 141 6.42 -9.21 -0.34
CA ILE A 141 5.14 -9.84 -0.68
C ILE A 141 5.23 -10.61 -2.00
N GLN A 142 5.95 -10.11 -3.00
CA GLN A 142 6.21 -10.86 -4.23
C GLN A 142 6.88 -12.21 -3.94
N SER A 143 7.84 -12.25 -3.02
CA SER A 143 8.52 -13.49 -2.59
C SER A 143 7.57 -14.46 -1.86
N GLN A 144 6.50 -13.97 -1.26
CA GLN A 144 5.53 -14.74 -0.48
C GLN A 144 4.25 -15.10 -1.25
N LEU A 145 4.05 -14.65 -2.49
CA LEU A 145 2.81 -14.87 -3.24
C LEU A 145 2.38 -16.35 -3.28
N SER A 146 3.34 -17.25 -3.53
CA SER A 146 3.06 -18.69 -3.57
C SER A 146 2.65 -19.24 -2.19
N THR A 147 3.33 -18.80 -1.12
CA THR A 147 3.01 -19.20 0.26
C THR A 147 1.64 -18.71 0.70
N LEU A 148 1.29 -17.49 0.29
CA LEU A 148 0.00 -16.85 0.61
C LEU A 148 -1.14 -17.30 -0.31
N ASN A 149 -0.85 -18.10 -1.33
CA ASN A 149 -1.78 -18.49 -2.42
C ASN A 149 -2.38 -17.27 -3.15
N ILE A 150 -1.59 -16.20 -3.32
CA ILE A 150 -1.98 -15.00 -4.07
C ILE A 150 -1.51 -15.14 -5.51
N PRO A 151 -2.38 -14.91 -6.51
CA PRO A 151 -1.97 -14.96 -7.92
C PRO A 151 -0.92 -13.88 -8.24
N ALA A 152 0.03 -14.19 -9.10
CA ALA A 152 0.96 -13.21 -9.64
C ALA A 152 0.22 -12.08 -10.39
N ASN A 153 0.79 -10.90 -10.44
CA ASN A 153 0.21 -9.72 -11.09
C ASN A 153 -1.18 -9.34 -10.55
N LYS A 154 -1.44 -9.52 -9.26
CA LYS A 154 -2.70 -9.18 -8.61
C LYS A 154 -2.43 -8.39 -7.33
N MET A 155 -1.69 -7.27 -7.46
CA MET A 155 -1.33 -6.37 -6.37
C MET A 155 -1.87 -4.96 -6.63
N VAL A 156 -2.41 -4.32 -5.61
CA VAL A 156 -2.77 -2.90 -5.60
C VAL A 156 -1.97 -2.20 -4.51
N LEU A 157 -1.37 -1.07 -4.82
CA LEU A 157 -0.74 -0.21 -3.84
C LEU A 157 -1.75 0.84 -3.39
N ALA A 158 -1.89 1.03 -2.08
CA ALA A 158 -2.82 1.99 -1.52
C ALA A 158 -2.16 2.80 -0.39
N GLY A 159 -2.49 4.06 -0.28
CA GLY A 159 -1.99 4.88 0.82
C GLY A 159 -2.78 6.14 1.07
N VAL A 160 -2.52 6.73 2.24
CA VAL A 160 -3.11 8.00 2.67
C VAL A 160 -1.99 9.00 2.93
N SER A 161 -2.09 10.23 2.38
CA SER A 161 -1.12 11.31 2.61
C SER A 161 0.32 10.84 2.31
N ALA A 162 1.22 10.83 3.28
CA ALA A 162 2.58 10.31 3.12
C ALA A 162 2.61 8.91 2.47
N GLY A 163 1.73 8.01 2.91
CA GLY A 163 1.61 6.67 2.32
C GLY A 163 1.08 6.67 0.89
N ALA A 164 0.27 7.66 0.50
CA ALA A 164 -0.16 7.82 -0.88
C ALA A 164 1.03 8.11 -1.81
N GLY A 165 1.99 8.91 -1.35
CA GLY A 165 3.22 9.15 -2.10
C GLY A 165 4.09 7.90 -2.21
N ILE A 166 4.18 7.05 -1.17
CA ILE A 166 4.86 5.75 -1.26
C ILE A 166 4.19 4.88 -2.34
N ALA A 167 2.86 4.81 -2.34
CA ALA A 167 2.09 4.04 -3.32
C ALA A 167 2.30 4.56 -4.75
N GLN A 168 2.27 5.88 -4.96
CA GLN A 168 2.49 6.52 -6.27
C GLN A 168 3.92 6.33 -6.75
N TRP A 169 4.92 6.63 -5.92
CA TRP A 169 6.33 6.51 -6.30
C TRP A 169 6.70 5.09 -6.73
N ASN A 170 6.16 4.07 -6.05
CA ASN A 170 6.38 2.68 -6.42
C ASN A 170 5.48 2.22 -7.58
N GLY A 171 4.28 2.77 -7.69
CA GLY A 171 3.31 2.39 -8.71
C GLY A 171 3.60 2.95 -10.11
N PHE A 172 4.34 4.06 -10.19
CA PHE A 172 4.69 4.71 -11.45
C PHE A 172 6.15 4.45 -11.87
N ARG A 173 6.87 3.57 -11.19
CA ARG A 173 8.25 3.19 -11.56
C ARG A 173 8.30 1.78 -12.14
N GLU A 174 8.81 1.63 -13.36
CA GLU A 174 8.95 0.35 -14.05
C GLU A 174 9.66 -0.74 -13.23
N VAL A 175 10.59 -0.34 -12.34
CA VAL A 175 11.36 -1.29 -11.51
C VAL A 175 10.54 -1.93 -10.39
N THR A 176 9.38 -1.34 -10.02
CA THR A 176 8.53 -1.80 -8.91
C THR A 176 7.11 -2.12 -9.34
N ASN A 177 6.62 -1.58 -10.45
CA ASN A 177 5.21 -1.68 -10.84
C ASN A 177 4.83 -2.97 -11.59
N GLY A 178 5.77 -3.83 -11.97
CA GLY A 178 5.54 -5.00 -12.83
C GLY A 178 4.50 -6.02 -12.32
N GLN A 179 4.11 -5.97 -11.03
CA GLN A 179 3.06 -6.81 -10.44
C GLN A 179 1.83 -5.99 -10.02
N VAL A 180 1.87 -4.66 -10.20
CA VAL A 180 0.86 -3.72 -9.72
C VAL A 180 -0.25 -3.56 -10.76
N GLN A 181 -1.50 -3.70 -10.32
CA GLN A 181 -2.69 -3.57 -11.17
C GLN A 181 -3.48 -2.27 -10.89
N GLY A 182 -3.08 -1.52 -9.88
CA GLY A 182 -3.70 -0.25 -9.56
C GLY A 182 -3.01 0.46 -8.40
N VAL A 183 -3.16 1.79 -8.36
CA VAL A 183 -2.68 2.65 -7.28
C VAL A 183 -3.86 3.42 -6.69
N VAL A 184 -4.02 3.40 -5.36
CA VAL A 184 -5.03 4.18 -4.63
C VAL A 184 -4.32 5.24 -3.81
N ALA A 185 -4.47 6.51 -4.18
CA ALA A 185 -3.83 7.65 -3.54
C ALA A 185 -4.88 8.58 -2.92
N LEU A 186 -5.02 8.52 -1.59
CA LEU A 186 -5.96 9.31 -0.81
C LEU A 186 -5.23 10.44 -0.09
N ALA A 187 -5.78 11.66 -0.10
CA ALA A 187 -5.15 12.86 0.45
C ALA A 187 -3.69 13.03 -0.07
N ALA A 188 -3.49 12.78 -1.35
CA ALA A 188 -2.19 12.66 -1.99
C ALA A 188 -1.53 14.01 -2.28
N GLN A 189 -0.21 14.04 -2.24
CA GLN A 189 0.60 15.07 -2.88
C GLN A 189 0.87 14.67 -4.34
N SER A 190 1.23 15.63 -5.19
CA SER A 190 1.48 15.37 -6.61
C SER A 190 2.93 15.02 -6.93
N SER A 191 3.85 15.34 -6.05
CA SER A 191 5.28 15.11 -6.16
C SER A 191 5.95 15.24 -4.78
N TYR A 192 7.11 14.62 -4.59
CA TYR A 192 8.02 14.87 -3.47
C TYR A 192 9.26 15.68 -3.89
N ASP A 193 9.37 16.11 -5.14
CA ASP A 193 9.99 17.36 -5.45
C ASP A 193 9.07 18.50 -5.00
N LEU A 194 9.34 19.09 -3.84
CA LEU A 194 8.49 20.13 -3.26
C LEU A 194 8.54 21.43 -4.05
N TYR A 195 9.53 21.66 -4.93
CA TYR A 195 9.56 22.80 -5.83
C TYR A 195 8.51 22.68 -6.93
N GLU A 196 8.10 21.45 -7.33
CA GLU A 196 6.98 21.24 -8.25
C GLU A 196 5.65 21.78 -7.71
N TRP A 197 5.51 22.00 -6.41
CA TRP A 197 4.29 22.57 -5.85
C TRP A 197 4.10 24.06 -6.24
N GLU A 198 5.14 24.73 -6.71
CA GLU A 198 5.02 26.05 -7.31
C GLU A 198 4.20 26.03 -8.60
N ASN A 199 4.13 24.88 -9.28
CA ASN A 199 3.26 24.65 -10.43
C ASN A 199 1.83 24.23 -10.06
N VAL A 200 1.61 23.79 -8.82
CA VAL A 200 0.29 23.39 -8.30
C VAL A 200 -0.48 24.60 -7.75
N PHE A 201 0.20 25.51 -7.05
CA PHE A 201 -0.42 26.62 -6.36
C PHE A 201 0.06 27.96 -6.91
N GLU A 202 -0.86 28.76 -7.46
CA GLU A 202 -0.56 30.08 -7.97
C GLU A 202 0.00 31.01 -6.88
N GLY A 203 1.16 31.57 -7.12
CA GLY A 203 1.83 32.48 -6.18
C GLY A 203 2.50 31.81 -4.98
N PHE A 204 2.53 30.49 -4.91
CA PHE A 204 3.30 29.77 -3.92
C PHE A 204 4.78 29.87 -4.23
N SER A 205 5.61 30.00 -3.18
CA SER A 205 7.07 29.86 -3.27
C SER A 205 7.56 29.05 -2.09
N LEU A 206 8.15 27.91 -2.38
CA LEU A 206 8.74 27.02 -1.36
C LEU A 206 9.83 27.75 -0.54
N ASP A 207 10.69 28.51 -1.21
CA ASP A 207 11.74 29.28 -0.54
C ASP A 207 11.18 30.35 0.40
N ALA A 208 10.11 31.03 -0.02
CA ALA A 208 9.45 32.01 0.86
C ALA A 208 8.83 31.31 2.09
N VAL A 209 8.19 30.15 1.93
CA VAL A 209 7.60 29.38 3.03
C VAL A 209 8.69 28.88 3.99
N ARG A 210 9.80 28.34 3.49
CA ARG A 210 10.94 27.89 4.29
C ARG A 210 11.51 29.02 5.18
N GLN A 211 11.50 30.27 4.69
CA GLN A 211 11.99 31.43 5.39
C GLN A 211 11.04 31.96 6.48
N LEU A 212 9.77 31.52 6.53
CA LEU A 212 8.81 31.96 7.54
C LEU A 212 9.19 31.51 8.95
N SER A 213 9.87 30.38 9.10
CA SER A 213 10.36 29.92 10.39
C SER A 213 11.52 28.92 10.27
N SER A 214 12.39 28.89 11.31
CA SER A 214 13.45 27.88 11.41
C SER A 214 12.91 26.44 11.52
N ILE A 215 11.68 26.27 11.98
CA ILE A 215 11.02 24.96 12.06
C ILE A 215 10.74 24.44 10.65
N LEU A 216 10.15 25.25 9.78
CA LEU A 216 9.86 24.86 8.39
C LEU A 216 11.14 24.55 7.62
N GLN A 217 12.18 25.35 7.82
CA GLN A 217 13.50 25.08 7.24
C GLN A 217 14.09 23.75 7.75
N THR A 218 13.93 23.44 9.03
CA THR A 218 14.40 22.17 9.61
C THR A 218 13.63 20.99 9.05
N LEU A 219 12.31 21.09 8.94
CA LEU A 219 11.46 20.05 8.36
C LEU A 219 11.82 19.78 6.89
N PHE A 220 12.08 20.83 6.12
CA PHE A 220 12.55 20.70 4.74
C PHE A 220 13.86 19.90 4.68
N PHE A 221 14.86 20.26 5.48
CA PHE A 221 16.11 19.51 5.50
C PHE A 221 15.92 18.06 5.97
N GLN A 222 15.09 17.82 6.97
CA GLN A 222 14.77 16.45 7.40
C GLN A 222 14.11 15.64 6.29
N PHE A 223 13.24 16.28 5.52
CA PHE A 223 12.58 15.64 4.39
C PHE A 223 13.57 15.17 3.31
N TYR A 224 14.63 15.94 3.08
CA TYR A 224 15.68 15.61 2.10
C TYR A 224 16.97 15.05 2.74
N GLY A 225 16.89 14.44 3.91
CA GLY A 225 18.03 13.73 4.51
C GLY A 225 19.07 14.62 5.17
N GLY A 226 18.77 15.88 5.46
CA GLY A 226 19.60 16.79 6.28
C GLY A 226 20.33 17.91 5.52
N SER A 227 20.17 18.01 4.21
CA SER A 227 20.81 19.03 3.35
C SER A 227 19.87 19.57 2.28
N GLU A 228 20.30 20.58 1.53
CA GLU A 228 19.63 20.96 0.28
C GLU A 228 19.70 19.79 -0.69
N PRO A 229 18.58 19.43 -1.33
CA PRO A 229 18.58 18.39 -2.35
C PRO A 229 19.31 18.83 -3.61
N THR A 230 20.00 17.90 -4.23
CA THR A 230 20.52 18.06 -5.58
C THR A 230 19.41 17.87 -6.60
N GLN A 231 19.57 18.35 -7.84
CA GLN A 231 18.60 18.11 -8.90
C GLN A 231 18.36 16.62 -9.13
N ALA A 232 19.40 15.79 -9.07
CA ALA A 232 19.26 14.35 -9.25
C ALA A 232 18.42 13.69 -8.14
N GLU A 233 18.45 14.20 -6.91
CA GLU A 233 17.57 13.74 -5.82
C GLU A 233 16.14 14.20 -6.04
N LEU A 234 15.92 15.44 -6.51
CA LEU A 234 14.60 15.96 -6.86
C LEU A 234 13.99 15.15 -8.02
N ASP A 235 14.75 14.89 -9.07
CA ASP A 235 14.32 14.07 -10.23
C ASP A 235 13.85 12.67 -9.79
N VAL A 236 14.50 12.06 -8.80
CA VAL A 236 14.08 10.75 -8.24
C VAL A 236 12.78 10.85 -7.43
N LEU A 237 12.51 12.02 -6.83
CA LEU A 237 11.36 12.25 -5.96
C LEU A 237 10.13 12.79 -6.71
N ASP A 238 10.29 13.26 -7.94
CA ASP A 238 9.19 13.68 -8.80
C ASP A 238 8.53 12.49 -9.51
N TYR A 239 7.71 11.74 -8.76
CA TYR A 239 7.01 10.58 -9.31
C TYR A 239 5.94 10.92 -10.35
N ARG A 240 5.55 12.19 -10.48
CA ARG A 240 4.68 12.64 -11.55
C ARG A 240 5.37 12.54 -12.92
N ASP A 241 6.67 12.78 -12.97
CA ASP A 241 7.45 12.65 -14.21
C ASP A 241 7.65 11.20 -14.65
N PHE A 242 7.47 10.23 -13.75
CA PHE A 242 7.51 8.80 -14.10
C PHE A 242 6.24 8.31 -14.77
N MET A 243 5.13 9.03 -14.64
CA MET A 243 3.83 8.59 -15.18
C MET A 243 3.87 8.42 -16.71
N ASP A 244 3.44 7.24 -17.18
CA ASP A 244 3.32 6.90 -18.60
C ASP A 244 2.06 6.04 -18.91
N ALA A 245 1.83 5.76 -20.20
CA ALA A 245 0.66 4.99 -20.67
C ALA A 245 0.65 3.51 -20.23
N ASN A 246 1.78 2.97 -19.76
CA ASN A 246 1.89 1.58 -19.33
C ASN A 246 1.69 1.42 -17.83
N ASP A 247 1.63 2.53 -17.12
CA ASP A 247 1.42 2.52 -15.68
C ASP A 247 0.03 1.96 -15.30
N PRO A 248 -0.08 1.34 -14.12
CA PRO A 248 -1.37 0.86 -13.64
C PRO A 248 -2.37 2.02 -13.48
N PRO A 249 -3.68 1.75 -13.62
CA PRO A 249 -4.72 2.70 -13.29
C PRO A 249 -4.54 3.34 -11.92
N VAL A 250 -4.83 4.64 -11.80
CA VAL A 250 -4.69 5.37 -10.54
C VAL A 250 -6.04 5.91 -10.05
N TYR A 251 -6.35 5.70 -8.75
CA TYR A 251 -7.46 6.32 -8.05
C TYR A 251 -6.95 7.51 -7.24
N LEU A 252 -7.48 8.70 -7.51
CA LEU A 252 -7.06 9.96 -6.90
C LEU A 252 -8.21 10.61 -6.13
N PHE A 253 -7.99 10.91 -4.84
CA PHE A 253 -9.01 11.57 -4.02
C PHE A 253 -8.41 12.47 -2.94
N ASN A 254 -8.66 13.78 -3.09
CA ASN A 254 -8.39 14.80 -2.09
C ASN A 254 -9.67 15.60 -1.81
N THR A 255 -9.76 16.23 -0.65
CA THR A 255 -10.95 16.99 -0.21
C THR A 255 -10.64 18.39 0.29
N ALA A 256 -9.38 18.72 0.61
CA ALA A 256 -9.02 20.06 1.05
C ALA A 256 -9.20 21.08 -0.08
N GLY A 257 -9.51 22.31 0.29
CA GLY A 257 -9.79 23.41 -0.63
C GLY A 257 -8.58 23.83 -1.47
N THR A 258 -8.68 25.03 -2.08
CA THR A 258 -7.64 25.53 -3.00
C THR A 258 -6.89 26.76 -2.45
N GLU A 259 -7.42 27.39 -1.39
CA GLU A 259 -6.90 28.64 -0.87
C GLU A 259 -5.79 28.38 0.16
N LEU A 260 -4.53 28.59 -0.22
CA LEU A 260 -3.36 28.39 0.66
C LEU A 260 -3.34 29.30 1.89
N ILE A 261 -3.99 30.44 1.82
CA ILE A 261 -4.04 31.40 2.93
C ILE A 261 -5.45 31.35 3.53
N ASN A 262 -5.54 30.95 4.78
CA ASN A 262 -6.80 30.89 5.50
C ASN A 262 -7.35 32.30 5.84
N ALA A 263 -8.58 32.37 6.36
CA ALA A 263 -9.24 33.62 6.70
C ALA A 263 -8.50 34.47 7.76
N SER A 264 -7.54 33.91 8.48
CA SER A 264 -6.67 34.59 9.45
C SER A 264 -5.38 35.11 8.83
N GLY A 265 -5.17 34.96 7.51
CA GLY A 265 -3.97 35.38 6.81
C GLY A 265 -2.75 34.44 7.04
N GLN A 266 -2.98 33.21 7.50
CA GLN A 266 -1.95 32.20 7.74
C GLN A 266 -1.96 31.14 6.66
N LEU A 267 -0.80 30.53 6.40
CA LEU A 267 -0.68 29.36 5.53
C LEU A 267 -1.54 28.22 6.09
N ASP A 268 -2.42 27.70 5.25
CA ASP A 268 -3.24 26.52 5.56
C ASP A 268 -2.47 25.25 5.18
N ILE A 269 -1.97 24.58 6.18
CA ILE A 269 -1.11 23.39 6.04
C ILE A 269 -1.90 22.20 5.48
N ASP A 270 -3.20 22.06 5.81
CA ASP A 270 -4.03 21.00 5.25
C ASP A 270 -4.25 21.20 3.75
N VAL A 271 -4.53 22.43 3.34
CA VAL A 271 -4.63 22.79 1.92
C VAL A 271 -3.29 22.57 1.21
N LEU A 272 -2.17 23.01 1.83
CA LEU A 272 -0.85 22.84 1.22
C LEU A 272 -0.53 21.36 0.92
N TYR A 273 -0.93 20.44 1.79
CA TYR A 273 -0.61 19.01 1.64
C TYR A 273 -1.70 18.20 0.95
N HIS A 274 -2.97 18.59 1.08
CA HIS A 274 -4.10 17.72 0.70
C HIS A 274 -5.11 18.40 -0.22
N SER A 275 -4.74 19.54 -0.84
CA SER A 275 -5.60 20.23 -1.79
C SER A 275 -6.02 19.35 -2.96
N ILE A 276 -7.25 19.54 -3.43
CA ILE A 276 -7.72 18.97 -4.70
C ILE A 276 -6.81 19.36 -5.88
N LEU A 277 -6.05 20.45 -5.78
CA LEU A 277 -5.13 20.89 -6.84
C LEU A 277 -4.02 19.87 -7.08
N HIS A 278 -3.54 19.15 -6.05
CA HIS A 278 -2.58 18.06 -6.25
C HIS A 278 -3.16 16.94 -7.12
N THR A 279 -4.39 16.51 -6.85
CA THR A 279 -5.03 15.47 -7.66
C THR A 279 -5.39 15.95 -9.05
N ASP A 280 -5.74 17.21 -9.21
CA ASP A 280 -5.98 17.80 -10.54
C ASP A 280 -4.68 17.87 -11.35
N TYR A 281 -3.56 18.22 -10.72
CA TYR A 281 -2.24 18.24 -11.37
C TYR A 281 -1.79 16.85 -11.81
N LEU A 282 -2.06 15.80 -11.01
CA LEU A 282 -1.84 14.40 -11.40
C LEU A 282 -2.78 13.94 -12.53
N ARG A 283 -4.07 14.32 -12.48
CA ARG A 283 -5.03 14.00 -13.55
C ARG A 283 -4.64 14.61 -14.89
N LEU A 284 -4.14 15.84 -14.88
CA LEU A 284 -3.64 16.47 -16.09
C LEU A 284 -2.50 15.67 -16.72
N LYS A 285 -1.59 15.16 -15.88
CA LYS A 285 -0.51 14.28 -16.36
C LYS A 285 -1.04 12.95 -16.88
N ALA A 286 -1.96 12.31 -16.16
CA ALA A 286 -2.58 11.06 -16.60
C ALA A 286 -3.27 11.21 -17.97
N ILE A 287 -3.95 12.34 -18.21
CA ILE A 287 -4.55 12.67 -19.51
C ILE A 287 -3.46 12.85 -20.59
N GLU A 288 -2.38 13.57 -20.27
CA GLU A 288 -1.27 13.83 -21.18
C GLU A 288 -0.62 12.53 -21.68
N VAL A 289 -0.44 11.56 -20.79
CA VAL A 289 0.25 10.30 -21.07
C VAL A 289 -0.67 9.12 -21.39
N ASP A 290 -1.99 9.34 -21.45
CA ASP A 290 -3.02 8.31 -21.68
C ASP A 290 -3.06 7.20 -20.60
N GLN A 291 -2.73 7.54 -19.34
CA GLN A 291 -2.90 6.65 -18.19
C GLN A 291 -4.35 6.65 -17.70
N GLU A 292 -4.90 5.48 -17.38
CA GLU A 292 -6.25 5.37 -16.79
C GLU A 292 -6.28 5.97 -15.39
N PHE A 293 -7.26 6.81 -15.09
CA PHE A 293 -7.49 7.34 -13.75
C PHE A 293 -8.96 7.30 -13.34
N SER A 294 -9.20 7.26 -12.02
CA SER A 294 -10.51 7.25 -11.39
C SER A 294 -10.52 8.16 -10.16
N GLY A 295 -11.67 8.30 -9.52
CA GLY A 295 -11.85 9.07 -8.29
C GLY A 295 -13.28 8.98 -7.77
N ALA A 296 -13.58 9.68 -6.67
CA ALA A 296 -14.85 9.58 -5.94
C ALA A 296 -16.12 9.91 -6.75
N SER A 297 -15.99 10.61 -7.87
CA SER A 297 -17.12 10.87 -8.76
C SER A 297 -17.50 9.67 -9.64
N GLN A 298 -16.60 8.68 -9.79
CA GLN A 298 -16.81 7.49 -10.61
C GLN A 298 -17.07 6.24 -9.76
N GLU A 299 -16.28 6.03 -8.72
CA GLU A 299 -16.37 4.84 -7.88
C GLU A 299 -15.77 5.09 -6.48
N SER A 300 -16.02 4.20 -5.52
CA SER A 300 -15.33 4.20 -4.22
C SER A 300 -13.95 3.53 -4.30
N PRO A 301 -13.04 3.78 -3.33
CA PRO A 301 -11.71 3.15 -3.34
C PRO A 301 -11.74 1.62 -3.34
N ASP A 302 -12.66 1.00 -2.57
CA ASP A 302 -12.86 -0.44 -2.55
C ASP A 302 -13.41 -0.97 -3.89
N ALA A 303 -14.35 -0.26 -4.53
CA ALA A 303 -14.86 -0.61 -5.85
C ALA A 303 -13.75 -0.58 -6.91
N PHE A 304 -12.88 0.43 -6.89
CA PHE A 304 -11.70 0.51 -7.76
C PHE A 304 -10.79 -0.71 -7.56
N VAL A 305 -10.40 -1.01 -6.31
CA VAL A 305 -9.55 -2.18 -5.97
C VAL A 305 -10.16 -3.46 -6.50
N ILE A 306 -11.46 -3.68 -6.25
CA ILE A 306 -12.18 -4.88 -6.68
C ILE A 306 -12.19 -4.97 -8.21
N ARG A 307 -12.39 -3.86 -8.90
CA ARG A 307 -12.43 -3.81 -10.38
C ARG A 307 -11.09 -4.18 -11.01
N VAL A 308 -9.99 -3.61 -10.53
CA VAL A 308 -8.67 -3.84 -11.13
C VAL A 308 -8.08 -5.21 -10.80
N LEU A 309 -8.54 -5.86 -9.73
CA LEU A 309 -8.10 -7.20 -9.33
C LEU A 309 -8.97 -8.34 -9.89
N ASN A 310 -10.19 -8.09 -10.37
CA ASN A 310 -11.04 -9.09 -11.02
C ASN A 310 -10.69 -9.21 -12.49
#